data_4043df3723455bf0ac67d5dd8dd46a24
#
_entry.id   4043df3723455bf0ac67d5dd8dd46a24
#
_cell.length_a   1.000
_cell.length_b   1.000
_cell.length_c   1.000
_cell.angle_alpha   90.00
_cell.angle_beta   90.00
_cell.angle_gamma   90.00
#
_symmetry.space_group_name_H-M   'P 1'
#
loop_
_entity.id
_entity.type
_entity.pdbx_description
1 polymer ?
#
loop_
_entity_poly.entity_id
_entity_poly.type
_entity_poly.pdbx_seq_one_letter_code
_entity_poly.pdbx_strand_id
1 'polypeptide(L)'
;MRYLINSRAFTRRDAQSGVIPMKAGFRALFLKESAGALLDRTDEWIDFEEVTRGVSEQQRRDLRDGLTLLECFDIAQIEEEKPVKPCRVAGERDYRRISAFLERHAGKGPNQSLAYSPEMHNEDSVRARQFNNHEYNFLAERDREIVALMIVRPPAAGDVSSVVYLQHVIYAAELPEGEQTALLEALLTEVEAAFRQDYARLRFQYFDACQDGMLSALAVQGFQKPCPLERELLGGIDLTIYDRVIGG
;
A
#
# COMPACT_ATOMS: atom_id res chain seq x y z
N MET A 1 2.83 19.63 -4.43
CA MET A 1 3.30 18.61 -5.40
C MET A 1 4.41 19.20 -6.23
N ARG A 2 5.53 18.52 -6.34
CA ARG A 2 6.67 18.91 -7.21
C ARG A 2 6.90 17.83 -8.25
N TYR A 3 7.43 18.20 -9.41
CA TYR A 3 7.77 17.24 -10.45
C TYR A 3 9.09 17.61 -11.13
N LEU A 4 9.74 16.60 -11.69
CA LEU A 4 10.96 16.73 -12.48
C LEU A 4 10.78 15.98 -13.79
N ILE A 5 11.02 16.63 -14.92
CA ILE A 5 10.98 16.01 -16.24
C ILE A 5 12.39 15.67 -16.68
N ASN A 6 12.64 14.41 -17.02
CA ASN A 6 13.92 13.92 -17.47
C ASN A 6 14.08 14.13 -18.99
N SER A 7 14.87 15.11 -19.40
CA SER A 7 15.13 15.42 -20.82
C SER A 7 15.80 14.27 -21.59
N ARG A 8 16.41 13.31 -20.89
CA ARG A 8 17.08 12.16 -21.50
C ARG A 8 16.10 11.07 -21.94
N ALA A 9 14.87 11.09 -21.48
CA ALA A 9 13.87 10.06 -21.76
C ALA A 9 13.19 10.24 -23.14
N PHE A 10 13.24 11.43 -23.73
CA PHE A 10 12.61 11.71 -25.03
C PHE A 10 13.56 12.44 -25.97
N THR A 11 13.33 12.32 -27.28
CA THR A 11 14.25 12.87 -28.31
C THR A 11 13.88 14.25 -28.78
N ARG A 12 12.60 14.57 -28.79
CA ARG A 12 12.07 15.80 -29.36
C ARG A 12 10.71 16.11 -28.78
N ARG A 13 10.45 17.39 -28.58
CA ARG A 13 9.10 17.90 -28.34
C ARG A 13 8.51 18.34 -29.69
N ASP A 14 7.36 17.80 -30.06
CA ASP A 14 6.53 18.38 -31.08
C ASP A 14 5.38 19.16 -30.40
N ALA A 15 5.60 20.46 -30.25
CA ALA A 15 4.70 21.34 -29.52
C ALA A 15 3.32 21.48 -30.17
N GLN A 16 3.20 21.16 -31.47
CA GLN A 16 1.94 21.31 -32.21
C GLN A 16 1.09 20.03 -32.21
N SER A 17 1.72 18.86 -32.09
CA SER A 17 1.02 17.58 -32.17
C SER A 17 0.76 16.90 -30.81
N GLY A 18 1.36 17.39 -29.73
CA GLY A 18 1.30 16.70 -28.43
C GLY A 18 1.99 15.34 -28.42
N VAL A 19 2.82 15.03 -29.42
CA VAL A 19 3.50 13.75 -29.58
C VAL A 19 4.93 13.85 -29.05
N ILE A 20 5.30 12.93 -28.18
CA ILE A 20 6.65 12.84 -27.60
C ILE A 20 7.27 11.51 -28.06
N PRO A 21 8.20 11.53 -29.04
CA PRO A 21 8.92 10.33 -29.43
C PRO A 21 9.90 9.91 -28.33
N MET A 22 9.77 8.67 -27.85
CA MET A 22 10.64 8.10 -26.83
C MET A 22 11.99 7.67 -27.39
N LYS A 23 13.08 7.88 -26.64
CA LYS A 23 14.43 7.44 -27.03
C LYS A 23 14.62 5.94 -27.04
N ALA A 24 13.88 5.23 -26.21
CA ALA A 24 13.95 3.77 -26.09
C ALA A 24 12.90 3.08 -26.96
N GLY A 25 13.08 3.08 -28.28
CA GLY A 25 12.25 2.33 -29.21
C GLY A 25 11.21 3.16 -29.99
N PHE A 26 10.39 2.50 -30.80
CA PHE A 26 9.40 3.12 -31.70
C PHE A 26 8.09 3.56 -31.02
N ARG A 27 8.14 3.95 -29.75
CA ARG A 27 6.96 4.38 -29.02
C ARG A 27 6.85 5.89 -29.03
N ALA A 28 5.67 6.39 -29.29
CA ALA A 28 5.31 7.79 -29.12
C ALA A 28 4.27 7.91 -28.00
N LEU A 29 4.42 8.91 -27.17
CA LEU A 29 3.47 9.27 -26.15
C LEU A 29 2.64 10.44 -26.64
N PHE A 30 1.32 10.37 -26.48
CA PHE A 30 0.40 11.43 -26.85
C PHE A 30 -0.06 12.18 -25.59
N LEU A 31 0.27 13.45 -25.51
CA LEU A 31 -0.24 14.33 -24.47
C LEU A 31 -1.31 15.26 -25.04
N LYS A 32 -2.26 15.67 -24.21
CA LYS A 32 -3.14 16.78 -24.54
C LYS A 32 -2.31 18.06 -24.74
N GLU A 33 -2.73 18.92 -25.66
CA GLU A 33 -2.03 20.18 -25.96
C GLU A 33 -1.81 21.02 -24.68
N SER A 34 -2.82 21.07 -23.80
CA SER A 34 -2.75 21.74 -22.50
C SER A 34 -1.63 21.21 -21.59
N ALA A 35 -1.24 19.94 -21.73
CA ALA A 35 -0.17 19.33 -20.95
C ALA A 35 1.24 19.58 -21.55
N GLY A 36 1.33 20.19 -22.73
CA GLY A 36 2.61 20.52 -23.37
C GLY A 36 3.49 21.44 -22.53
N ALA A 37 2.91 22.34 -21.75
CA ALA A 37 3.61 23.24 -20.84
C ALA A 37 4.47 22.52 -19.79
N LEU A 38 4.16 21.27 -19.45
CA LEU A 38 4.96 20.46 -18.52
C LEU A 38 6.38 20.21 -19.03
N LEU A 39 6.59 20.25 -20.35
CA LEU A 39 7.86 19.95 -21.00
C LEU A 39 8.70 21.19 -21.28
N ASP A 40 8.24 22.38 -20.87
CA ASP A 40 8.96 23.61 -21.10
C ASP A 40 10.21 23.74 -20.22
N ARG A 41 10.18 23.12 -19.05
CA ARG A 41 11.30 23.07 -18.12
C ARG A 41 11.65 21.61 -17.83
N THR A 42 12.90 21.25 -17.98
CA THR A 42 13.39 19.87 -17.81
C THR A 42 14.61 19.85 -16.89
N ASP A 43 14.85 18.69 -16.29
CA ASP A 43 16.01 18.42 -15.43
C ASP A 43 16.09 19.31 -14.17
N GLU A 44 14.98 19.91 -13.76
CA GLU A 44 14.83 20.67 -12.52
C GLU A 44 13.51 20.32 -11.82
N TRP A 45 13.50 20.46 -10.49
CA TRP A 45 12.27 20.28 -9.70
C TRP A 45 11.39 21.52 -9.80
N ILE A 46 10.17 21.33 -10.26
CA ILE A 46 9.19 22.40 -10.50
C ILE A 46 8.00 22.20 -9.55
N ASP A 47 7.53 23.28 -8.93
CA ASP A 47 6.30 23.26 -8.17
C ASP A 47 5.09 23.29 -9.10
N PHE A 48 4.20 22.31 -8.96
CA PHE A 48 2.98 22.22 -9.77
C PHE A 48 2.05 23.43 -9.60
N GLU A 49 2.01 24.00 -8.40
CA GLU A 49 1.22 25.22 -8.14
C GLU A 49 1.76 26.42 -8.90
N GLU A 50 3.07 26.49 -9.14
CA GLU A 50 3.69 27.54 -9.96
C GLU A 50 3.17 27.47 -11.41
N VAL A 51 3.16 26.29 -12.00
CA VAL A 51 2.74 26.07 -13.39
C VAL A 51 1.24 26.19 -13.57
N THR A 52 0.47 25.87 -12.55
CA THR A 52 -1.00 25.91 -12.60
C THR A 52 -1.58 27.23 -12.13
N ARG A 53 -0.76 28.22 -11.83
CA ARG A 53 -1.22 29.54 -11.40
C ARG A 53 -1.95 30.26 -12.53
N GLY A 54 -3.25 30.49 -12.33
CA GLY A 54 -4.10 31.21 -13.29
C GLY A 54 -4.67 30.35 -14.42
N VAL A 55 -4.46 29.03 -14.43
CA VAL A 55 -5.11 28.12 -15.37
C VAL A 55 -6.49 27.69 -14.87
N SER A 56 -7.37 27.29 -15.79
CA SER A 56 -8.68 26.75 -15.44
C SER A 56 -8.59 25.40 -14.72
N GLU A 57 -9.62 25.03 -13.97
CA GLU A 57 -9.68 23.73 -13.29
C GLU A 57 -9.57 22.55 -14.26
N GLN A 58 -10.12 22.68 -15.47
CA GLN A 58 -10.00 21.65 -16.49
C GLN A 58 -8.56 21.51 -16.99
N GLN A 59 -7.88 22.60 -17.25
CA GLN A 59 -6.46 22.59 -17.64
C GLN A 59 -5.57 22.02 -16.52
N ARG A 60 -5.89 22.35 -15.25
CA ARG A 60 -5.19 21.80 -14.09
C ARG A 60 -5.31 20.27 -14.01
N ARG A 61 -6.50 19.72 -14.30
CA ARG A 61 -6.71 18.28 -14.39
C ARG A 61 -5.91 17.68 -15.55
N ASP A 62 -5.98 18.27 -16.74
CA ASP A 62 -5.24 17.79 -17.90
C ASP A 62 -3.72 17.78 -17.66
N LEU A 63 -3.18 18.80 -16.97
CA LEU A 63 -1.78 18.85 -16.55
C LEU A 63 -1.43 17.71 -15.57
N ARG A 64 -2.30 17.44 -14.58
CA ARG A 64 -2.09 16.36 -13.63
C ARG A 64 -2.13 14.99 -14.30
N ASP A 65 -3.11 14.76 -15.17
CA ASP A 65 -3.21 13.53 -15.97
C ASP A 65 -1.98 13.35 -16.85
N GLY A 66 -1.50 14.43 -17.48
CA GLY A 66 -0.27 14.44 -18.27
C GLY A 66 0.96 14.08 -17.45
N LEU A 67 1.12 14.61 -16.24
CA LEU A 67 2.21 14.25 -15.33
C LEU A 67 2.16 12.77 -14.93
N THR A 68 0.98 12.28 -14.56
CA THR A 68 0.80 10.86 -14.22
C THR A 68 1.18 9.96 -15.39
N LEU A 69 0.79 10.35 -16.61
CA LEU A 69 1.16 9.62 -17.82
C LEU A 69 2.68 9.64 -18.04
N LEU A 70 3.34 10.79 -17.89
CA LEU A 70 4.80 10.92 -18.00
C LEU A 70 5.53 10.10 -16.94
N GLU A 71 5.00 10.02 -15.72
CA GLU A 71 5.56 9.19 -14.66
C GLU A 71 5.47 7.69 -14.99
N CYS A 72 4.35 7.23 -15.55
CA CYS A 72 4.19 5.83 -15.99
C CYS A 72 5.22 5.39 -17.03
N PHE A 73 5.80 6.35 -17.78
CA PHE A 73 6.84 6.09 -18.79
C PHE A 73 8.24 6.47 -18.35
N ASP A 74 8.46 6.70 -17.05
CA ASP A 74 9.75 7.11 -16.45
C ASP A 74 10.32 8.42 -17.04
N ILE A 75 9.48 9.26 -17.64
CA ILE A 75 9.85 10.58 -18.15
C ILE A 75 9.77 11.62 -17.04
N ALA A 76 8.80 11.50 -16.15
CA ALA A 76 8.64 12.37 -14.99
C ALA A 76 8.89 11.62 -13.69
N GLN A 77 9.38 12.36 -12.70
CA GLN A 77 9.33 11.98 -11.28
C GLN A 77 8.38 12.94 -10.58
N ILE A 78 7.44 12.42 -9.82
CA ILE A 78 6.47 13.23 -9.08
C ILE A 78 6.77 13.09 -7.59
N GLU A 79 6.96 14.21 -6.93
CA GLU A 79 7.07 14.33 -5.49
C GLU A 79 5.78 14.99 -4.97
N GLU A 80 4.79 14.19 -4.65
CA GLU A 80 3.62 14.71 -3.97
C GLU A 80 3.97 14.88 -2.48
N GLU A 81 3.78 16.10 -1.97
CA GLU A 81 3.48 16.28 -0.55
C GLU A 81 2.07 15.75 -0.29
N LYS A 82 1.91 14.44 -0.33
CA LYS A 82 0.70 13.85 0.23
C LYS A 82 0.72 14.23 1.71
N PRO A 83 -0.39 14.77 2.26
CA PRO A 83 -0.52 14.73 3.71
C PRO A 83 -0.22 13.27 4.06
N VAL A 84 0.83 13.07 4.83
CA VAL A 84 1.29 11.73 5.22
C VAL A 84 0.12 11.16 6.00
N LYS A 85 -0.79 10.45 5.32
CA LYS A 85 -1.72 9.60 6.03
C LYS A 85 -0.81 8.64 6.77
N PRO A 86 -0.89 8.60 8.09
CA PRO A 86 -0.02 7.74 8.87
C PRO A 86 -0.16 6.27 8.42
N CYS A 87 -1.30 5.93 7.81
CA CYS A 87 -1.60 4.62 7.26
C CYS A 87 -2.17 4.73 5.84
N ARG A 88 -1.83 3.77 4.98
CA ARG A 88 -2.33 3.68 3.60
C ARG A 88 -2.25 2.27 3.06
N VAL A 89 -2.99 2.00 2.00
CA VAL A 89 -2.81 0.79 1.19
C VAL A 89 -1.47 0.89 0.43
N ALA A 90 -0.74 -0.22 0.37
CA ALA A 90 0.48 -0.32 -0.42
C ALA A 90 0.18 -0.29 -1.92
N GLY A 91 0.97 0.45 -2.67
CA GLY A 91 0.97 0.43 -4.12
C GLY A 91 1.95 -0.61 -4.69
N GLU A 92 1.93 -0.77 -6.01
CA GLU A 92 2.82 -1.73 -6.70
C GLU A 92 4.31 -1.47 -6.40
N ARG A 93 4.72 -0.22 -6.21
CA ARG A 93 6.12 0.15 -5.95
C ARG A 93 6.60 -0.15 -4.53
N ASP A 94 5.69 -0.48 -3.62
CA ASP A 94 6.05 -0.72 -2.21
C ASP A 94 6.60 -2.13 -1.95
N TYR A 95 6.47 -3.07 -2.88
CA TYR A 95 6.82 -4.48 -2.66
C TYR A 95 8.27 -4.69 -2.15
N ARG A 96 9.23 -3.89 -2.64
CA ARG A 96 10.63 -3.96 -2.18
C ARG A 96 10.77 -3.51 -0.73
N ARG A 97 10.09 -2.43 -0.38
CA ARG A 97 10.10 -1.89 0.98
C ARG A 97 9.42 -2.85 1.95
N ILE A 98 8.31 -3.47 1.50
CA ILE A 98 7.59 -4.49 2.26
C ILE A 98 8.46 -5.71 2.47
N SER A 99 9.12 -6.23 1.42
CA SER A 99 10.04 -7.35 1.52
C SER A 99 11.16 -7.07 2.53
N ALA A 100 11.85 -5.94 2.40
CA ALA A 100 12.90 -5.54 3.33
C ALA A 100 12.41 -5.39 4.78
N PHE A 101 11.19 -4.88 4.97
CA PHE A 101 10.56 -4.78 6.29
C PHE A 101 10.25 -6.15 6.88
N LEU A 102 9.67 -7.06 6.10
CA LEU A 102 9.37 -8.43 6.51
C LEU A 102 10.65 -9.19 6.90
N GLU A 103 11.69 -9.14 6.08
CA GLU A 103 12.98 -9.79 6.36
C GLU A 103 13.61 -9.27 7.67
N ARG A 104 13.42 -7.98 7.97
CA ARG A 104 13.98 -7.36 9.16
C ARG A 104 13.19 -7.69 10.43
N HIS A 105 11.86 -7.73 10.36
CA HIS A 105 10.98 -7.72 11.53
C HIS A 105 10.10 -8.95 11.70
N ALA A 106 9.74 -9.67 10.64
CA ALA A 106 8.88 -10.85 10.74
C ALA A 106 9.59 -11.99 11.49
N GLY A 107 8.85 -12.71 12.29
CA GLY A 107 9.37 -13.83 13.09
C GLY A 107 10.26 -13.42 14.27
N LYS A 108 10.35 -12.12 14.58
CA LYS A 108 11.18 -11.58 15.67
C LYS A 108 10.31 -10.91 16.73
N GLY A 109 10.63 -11.15 18.00
CA GLY A 109 9.94 -10.49 19.11
C GLY A 109 8.42 -10.64 19.03
N PRO A 110 7.68 -9.51 19.03
CA PRO A 110 6.21 -9.51 18.98
C PRO A 110 5.63 -10.06 17.68
N ASN A 111 6.43 -10.15 16.65
CA ASN A 111 6.00 -10.48 15.29
C ASN A 111 6.13 -11.97 14.97
N GLN A 112 6.12 -12.83 15.96
CA GLN A 112 6.12 -14.27 15.73
C GLN A 112 4.83 -14.66 15.04
N SER A 113 4.95 -15.13 13.80
CA SER A 113 3.83 -15.59 13.00
C SER A 113 4.20 -16.91 12.33
N LEU A 114 3.28 -17.86 12.38
CA LEU A 114 3.42 -19.16 11.73
C LEU A 114 2.89 -19.20 10.29
N ALA A 115 2.28 -18.11 9.82
CA ALA A 115 1.57 -18.15 8.55
C ALA A 115 2.48 -18.04 7.31
N TYR A 116 3.68 -17.51 7.46
CA TYR A 116 4.64 -17.43 6.36
C TYR A 116 6.02 -17.89 6.78
N SER A 117 6.60 -18.79 5.97
CA SER A 117 8.02 -19.10 6.09
C SER A 117 8.87 -17.91 5.58
N PRO A 118 10.11 -17.77 6.05
CA PRO A 118 11.00 -16.70 5.62
C PRO A 118 11.18 -16.61 4.10
N GLU A 119 11.07 -17.73 3.38
CA GLU A 119 11.16 -17.76 1.92
C GLU A 119 10.01 -16.99 1.24
N MET A 120 8.90 -16.77 1.93
CA MET A 120 7.75 -16.01 1.42
C MET A 120 7.93 -14.50 1.56
N HIS A 121 9.01 -14.05 2.19
CA HIS A 121 9.26 -12.61 2.43
C HIS A 121 10.08 -11.94 1.31
N ASN A 122 10.62 -12.69 0.35
CA ASN A 122 11.40 -12.15 -0.75
C ASN A 122 10.54 -11.27 -1.70
N GLU A 123 11.21 -10.40 -2.45
CA GLU A 123 10.57 -9.42 -3.34
C GLU A 123 9.60 -10.05 -4.34
N ASP A 124 9.98 -11.16 -4.97
CA ASP A 124 9.17 -11.82 -5.99
C ASP A 124 7.88 -12.40 -5.39
N SER A 125 7.97 -13.03 -4.23
CA SER A 125 6.82 -13.59 -3.51
C SER A 125 5.86 -12.52 -3.03
N VAL A 126 6.37 -11.42 -2.46
CA VAL A 126 5.55 -10.27 -2.02
C VAL A 126 4.85 -9.64 -3.22
N ARG A 127 5.60 -9.38 -4.30
CA ARG A 127 5.05 -8.79 -5.52
C ARG A 127 3.98 -9.68 -6.15
N ALA A 128 4.22 -10.99 -6.26
CA ALA A 128 3.28 -11.92 -6.86
C ALA A 128 1.95 -11.98 -6.09
N ARG A 129 1.97 -12.01 -4.75
CA ARG A 129 0.77 -12.00 -3.93
C ARG A 129 -0.02 -10.70 -4.05
N GLN A 130 0.69 -9.57 -4.06
CA GLN A 130 0.08 -8.25 -4.20
C GLN A 130 -0.51 -8.04 -5.60
N PHE A 131 0.22 -8.41 -6.65
CA PHE A 131 -0.20 -8.26 -8.05
C PHE A 131 -1.43 -9.12 -8.39
N ASN A 132 -1.50 -10.34 -7.85
CA ASN A 132 -2.63 -11.23 -8.07
C ASN A 132 -3.84 -10.93 -7.17
N ASN A 133 -3.81 -9.85 -6.38
CA ASN A 133 -4.82 -9.50 -5.40
C ASN A 133 -5.09 -10.63 -4.37
N HIS A 134 -4.11 -11.49 -4.13
CA HIS A 134 -4.20 -12.51 -3.09
C HIS A 134 -4.06 -11.88 -1.70
N GLU A 135 -3.33 -10.76 -1.62
CA GLU A 135 -3.10 -10.00 -0.40
C GLU A 135 -3.12 -8.50 -0.67
N TYR A 136 -3.62 -7.78 0.32
CA TYR A 136 -3.54 -6.33 0.41
C TYR A 136 -2.65 -5.99 1.60
N ASN A 137 -1.67 -5.14 1.35
CA ASN A 137 -0.74 -4.67 2.35
C ASN A 137 -1.14 -3.26 2.77
N PHE A 138 -1.33 -3.03 4.07
CA PHE A 138 -1.59 -1.72 4.65
C PHE A 138 -0.36 -1.30 5.44
N LEU A 139 0.15 -0.12 5.15
CA LEU A 139 1.39 0.40 5.71
C LEU A 139 1.10 1.54 6.67
N ALA A 140 1.75 1.50 7.83
CA ALA A 140 1.95 2.69 8.66
C ALA A 140 3.38 3.18 8.46
N GLU A 141 3.53 4.49 8.20
CA GLU A 141 4.82 5.07 7.86
C GLU A 141 5.14 6.26 8.79
N ARG A 142 6.42 6.36 9.16
CA ARG A 142 7.01 7.51 9.86
C ARG A 142 8.31 7.87 9.14
N ASP A 143 8.50 9.12 8.78
CA ASP A 143 9.70 9.59 8.09
C ASP A 143 10.05 8.78 6.84
N ARG A 144 9.04 8.37 6.08
CA ARG A 144 9.13 7.51 4.89
C ARG A 144 9.56 6.06 5.16
N GLU A 145 9.73 5.66 6.41
CA GLU A 145 10.02 4.28 6.80
C GLU A 145 8.75 3.56 7.25
N ILE A 146 8.62 2.29 6.89
CA ILE A 146 7.52 1.45 7.36
C ILE A 146 7.77 1.14 8.85
N VAL A 147 6.81 1.52 9.71
CA VAL A 147 6.85 1.22 11.15
C VAL A 147 5.86 0.15 11.55
N ALA A 148 4.82 -0.06 10.75
CA ALA A 148 3.92 -1.20 10.90
C ALA A 148 3.36 -1.63 9.53
N LEU A 149 3.10 -2.93 9.41
CA LEU A 149 2.52 -3.57 8.23
C LEU A 149 1.37 -4.47 8.65
N MET A 150 0.21 -4.30 8.04
CA MET A 150 -0.92 -5.22 8.18
C MET A 150 -1.17 -5.92 6.85
N ILE A 151 -1.16 -7.24 6.86
CA ILE A 151 -1.41 -8.08 5.68
C ILE A 151 -2.83 -8.62 5.77
N VAL A 152 -3.61 -8.36 4.74
CA VAL A 152 -5.03 -8.68 4.65
C VAL A 152 -5.29 -9.53 3.41
N ARG A 153 -6.04 -10.61 3.57
CA ARG A 153 -6.42 -11.49 2.48
C ARG A 153 -7.95 -11.49 2.30
N PRO A 154 -8.46 -11.01 1.17
CA PRO A 154 -9.85 -11.19 0.80
C PRO A 154 -10.12 -12.67 0.47
N PRO A 155 -11.38 -13.09 0.42
CA PRO A 155 -11.77 -14.39 -0.14
C PRO A 155 -11.25 -14.56 -1.57
N ALA A 156 -11.04 -15.81 -1.98
CA ALA A 156 -10.67 -16.10 -3.36
C ALA A 156 -11.75 -15.62 -4.35
N ALA A 157 -11.34 -15.28 -5.57
CA ALA A 157 -12.28 -14.88 -6.61
C ALA A 157 -13.31 -15.98 -6.85
N GLY A 158 -14.60 -15.64 -6.77
CA GLY A 158 -15.71 -16.58 -6.85
C GLY A 158 -16.15 -17.22 -5.53
N ASP A 159 -15.45 -16.95 -4.44
CA ASP A 159 -15.91 -17.32 -3.10
C ASP A 159 -17.09 -16.42 -2.69
N VAL A 160 -18.12 -17.02 -2.08
CA VAL A 160 -19.29 -16.29 -1.56
C VAL A 160 -19.09 -15.80 -0.12
N SER A 161 -17.88 -15.95 0.42
CA SER A 161 -17.54 -15.51 1.77
C SER A 161 -17.59 -13.99 1.89
N SER A 162 -18.23 -13.50 2.94
CA SER A 162 -18.25 -12.08 3.30
C SER A 162 -17.16 -11.71 4.33
N VAL A 163 -16.13 -12.56 4.47
CA VAL A 163 -15.09 -12.43 5.50
C VAL A 163 -13.75 -12.08 4.87
N VAL A 164 -13.15 -11.01 5.35
CA VAL A 164 -11.75 -10.62 5.04
C VAL A 164 -10.86 -11.09 6.17
N TYR A 165 -9.73 -11.71 5.84
CA TYR A 165 -8.80 -12.27 6.81
C TYR A 165 -7.65 -11.32 7.08
N LEU A 166 -7.48 -10.90 8.33
CA LEU A 166 -6.24 -10.29 8.81
C LEU A 166 -5.23 -11.41 9.02
N GLN A 167 -4.22 -11.47 8.16
CA GLN A 167 -3.19 -12.51 8.23
C GLN A 167 -2.12 -12.19 9.26
N HIS A 168 -1.62 -10.95 9.22
CA HIS A 168 -0.53 -10.50 10.06
C HIS A 168 -0.65 -9.03 10.39
N VAL A 169 -0.17 -8.67 11.59
CA VAL A 169 0.23 -7.31 11.94
C VAL A 169 1.68 -7.40 12.41
N ILE A 170 2.56 -6.68 11.75
CA ILE A 170 3.99 -6.70 12.01
C ILE A 170 4.42 -5.28 12.34
N TYR A 171 5.14 -5.11 13.44
CA TYR A 171 5.66 -3.84 13.91
C TYR A 171 7.19 -3.79 13.80
N ALA A 172 7.74 -2.59 13.61
CA ALA A 172 9.17 -2.38 13.80
C ALA A 172 9.55 -2.75 15.25
N ALA A 173 10.69 -3.41 15.41
CA ALA A 173 11.09 -3.98 16.73
C ALA A 173 11.25 -2.92 17.81
N GLU A 174 11.59 -1.69 17.43
CA GLU A 174 11.84 -0.56 18.31
C GLU A 174 10.56 0.19 18.72
N LEU A 175 9.40 -0.21 18.17
CA LEU A 175 8.15 0.51 18.37
C LEU A 175 7.60 0.26 19.78
N PRO A 176 7.36 1.31 20.60
CA PRO A 176 6.76 1.17 21.91
C PRO A 176 5.37 0.54 21.88
N GLU A 177 5.02 -0.28 22.85
CA GLU A 177 3.74 -1.01 22.92
C GLU A 177 2.52 -0.06 22.85
N GLY A 178 2.59 1.08 23.53
CA GLY A 178 1.52 2.08 23.48
C GLY A 178 1.27 2.66 22.09
N GLU A 179 2.31 2.77 21.26
CA GLU A 179 2.19 3.21 19.87
C GLU A 179 1.65 2.11 18.96
N GLN A 180 1.95 0.83 19.24
CA GLN A 180 1.44 -0.30 18.49
C GLN A 180 -0.09 -0.33 18.50
N THR A 181 -0.72 -0.06 19.65
CA THR A 181 -2.18 0.00 19.75
C THR A 181 -2.78 1.10 18.87
N ALA A 182 -2.20 2.30 18.91
CA ALA A 182 -2.67 3.42 18.08
C ALA A 182 -2.50 3.15 16.57
N LEU A 183 -1.38 2.50 16.18
CA LEU A 183 -1.16 2.12 14.78
C LEU A 183 -2.08 0.98 14.34
N LEU A 184 -2.38 0.03 15.21
CA LEU A 184 -3.36 -1.03 14.94
C LEU A 184 -4.74 -0.42 14.62
N GLU A 185 -5.19 0.53 15.43
CA GLU A 185 -6.45 1.25 15.22
C GLU A 185 -6.47 1.98 13.88
N ALA A 186 -5.40 2.72 13.57
CA ALA A 186 -5.28 3.45 12.32
C ALA A 186 -5.24 2.52 11.10
N LEU A 187 -4.52 1.39 11.16
CA LEU A 187 -4.48 0.38 10.11
C LEU A 187 -5.85 -0.29 9.92
N LEU A 188 -6.53 -0.65 11.00
CA LEU A 188 -7.89 -1.22 10.94
C LEU A 188 -8.88 -0.25 10.31
N THR A 189 -8.77 1.04 10.60
CA THR A 189 -9.61 2.08 9.98
C THR A 189 -9.42 2.12 8.46
N GLU A 190 -8.19 2.03 7.96
CA GLU A 190 -7.92 1.98 6.51
C GLU A 190 -8.41 0.67 5.89
N VAL A 191 -8.27 -0.46 6.58
CA VAL A 191 -8.81 -1.77 6.13
C VAL A 191 -10.33 -1.71 6.02
N GLU A 192 -11.02 -1.18 7.03
CA GLU A 192 -12.47 -1.01 6.97
C GLU A 192 -12.91 -0.10 5.83
N ALA A 193 -12.23 1.02 5.64
CA ALA A 193 -12.54 1.94 4.55
C ALA A 193 -12.39 1.26 3.18
N ALA A 194 -11.42 0.35 3.03
CA ALA A 194 -11.17 -0.38 1.80
C ALA A 194 -12.20 -1.49 1.53
N PHE A 195 -12.72 -2.15 2.57
CA PHE A 195 -13.47 -3.40 2.41
C PHE A 195 -14.95 -3.34 2.86
N ARG A 196 -15.40 -2.30 3.57
CA ARG A 196 -16.74 -2.21 4.14
C ARG A 196 -17.90 -2.29 3.15
N GLN A 197 -17.67 -2.00 1.87
CA GLN A 197 -18.72 -2.07 0.84
C GLN A 197 -18.94 -3.49 0.34
N ASP A 198 -17.90 -4.32 0.37
CA ASP A 198 -17.91 -5.64 -0.26
C ASP A 198 -17.96 -6.78 0.78
N TYR A 199 -17.56 -6.50 2.02
CA TYR A 199 -17.43 -7.53 3.06
C TYR A 199 -18.10 -7.11 4.37
N ALA A 200 -18.60 -8.11 5.11
CA ALA A 200 -19.32 -7.90 6.36
C ALA A 200 -18.46 -8.08 7.61
N ARG A 201 -17.33 -8.76 7.52
CA ARG A 201 -16.50 -9.11 8.67
C ARG A 201 -15.01 -9.05 8.39
N LEU A 202 -14.26 -8.62 9.41
CA LEU A 202 -12.83 -8.85 9.54
C LEU A 202 -12.60 -10.04 10.47
N ARG A 203 -11.76 -10.97 10.07
CA ARG A 203 -11.39 -12.15 10.85
C ARG A 203 -9.88 -12.18 11.09
N PHE A 204 -9.48 -12.26 12.34
CA PHE A 204 -8.10 -12.48 12.74
C PHE A 204 -7.96 -13.90 13.27
N GLN A 205 -6.95 -14.62 12.78
CA GLN A 205 -6.61 -15.97 13.20
C GLN A 205 -5.38 -15.90 14.10
N TYR A 206 -5.55 -16.32 15.34
CA TYR A 206 -4.52 -16.28 16.36
C TYR A 206 -3.96 -17.68 16.63
N PHE A 207 -2.65 -17.73 16.73
CA PHE A 207 -1.91 -18.92 17.13
C PHE A 207 -1.26 -18.65 18.50
N ASP A 208 -1.15 -19.66 19.35
CA ASP A 208 -0.64 -19.54 20.74
C ASP A 208 0.74 -18.88 20.89
N ALA A 209 1.49 -18.71 19.81
CA ALA A 209 2.79 -18.04 19.81
C ALA A 209 2.70 -16.50 19.74
N CYS A 210 1.51 -15.92 19.57
CA CYS A 210 1.35 -14.47 19.49
C CYS A 210 1.18 -13.82 20.86
N GLN A 211 1.45 -12.53 20.95
CA GLN A 211 1.50 -11.82 22.21
C GLN A 211 0.14 -11.44 22.78
N ASP A 212 -0.02 -11.52 24.09
CA ASP A 212 -1.21 -11.10 24.84
C ASP A 212 -1.58 -9.62 24.63
N GLY A 213 -0.59 -8.75 24.39
CA GLY A 213 -0.82 -7.32 24.14
C GLY A 213 -1.62 -7.06 22.86
N MET A 214 -1.36 -7.82 21.80
CA MET A 214 -2.11 -7.69 20.55
C MET A 214 -3.57 -8.11 20.71
N LEU A 215 -3.83 -9.17 21.47
CA LEU A 215 -5.19 -9.64 21.73
C LEU A 215 -6.00 -8.62 22.52
N SER A 216 -5.37 -8.00 23.53
CA SER A 216 -5.98 -6.93 24.31
C SER A 216 -6.33 -5.73 23.41
N ALA A 217 -5.43 -5.36 22.50
CA ALA A 217 -5.67 -4.28 21.55
C ALA A 217 -6.80 -4.62 20.56
N LEU A 218 -6.86 -5.85 20.05
CA LEU A 218 -7.95 -6.30 19.18
C LEU A 218 -9.31 -6.31 19.92
N ALA A 219 -9.34 -6.71 21.19
CA ALA A 219 -10.56 -6.68 22.00
C ALA A 219 -11.08 -5.24 22.19
N VAL A 220 -10.19 -4.27 22.44
CA VAL A 220 -10.52 -2.83 22.49
C VAL A 220 -11.11 -2.37 21.17
N GLN A 221 -10.61 -2.89 20.03
CA GLN A 221 -11.11 -2.60 18.69
C GLN A 221 -12.40 -3.38 18.32
N GLY A 222 -13.05 -4.02 19.28
CA GLY A 222 -14.34 -4.68 19.09
C GLY A 222 -14.28 -6.08 18.46
N PHE A 223 -13.11 -6.68 18.38
CA PHE A 223 -13.00 -8.10 18.00
C PHE A 223 -13.51 -8.99 19.13
N GLN A 224 -14.34 -9.95 18.77
CA GLN A 224 -14.90 -10.91 19.70
C GLN A 224 -14.28 -12.29 19.44
N LYS A 225 -14.06 -13.04 20.49
CA LYS A 225 -13.58 -14.42 20.44
C LYS A 225 -14.76 -15.38 20.36
N PRO A 226 -15.11 -15.90 19.16
CA PRO A 226 -16.27 -16.76 19.04
C PRO A 226 -16.01 -18.17 19.56
N CYS A 227 -14.87 -18.79 19.23
CA CYS A 227 -14.56 -20.16 19.66
C CYS A 227 -13.10 -20.53 19.36
N PRO A 228 -12.37 -21.19 20.25
CA PRO A 228 -11.09 -21.82 19.93
C PRO A 228 -11.36 -23.08 19.10
N LEU A 229 -10.52 -23.31 18.09
CA LEU A 229 -10.46 -24.55 17.33
C LEU A 229 -9.26 -25.35 17.84
N GLU A 230 -9.53 -26.40 18.61
CA GLU A 230 -8.48 -27.22 19.22
C GLU A 230 -7.75 -28.04 18.16
N ARG A 231 -6.42 -28.04 18.22
CA ARG A 231 -5.51 -28.83 17.37
C ARG A 231 -5.72 -28.67 15.86
N GLU A 232 -6.22 -27.52 15.42
CA GLU A 232 -6.50 -27.26 14.00
C GLU A 232 -5.24 -27.19 13.14
N LEU A 233 -4.09 -26.86 13.74
CA LEU A 233 -2.84 -26.67 13.03
C LEU A 233 -1.88 -27.85 13.16
N LEU A 234 -0.98 -27.95 12.20
CA LEU A 234 0.14 -28.92 12.22
C LEU A 234 0.92 -28.79 13.54
N GLY A 235 1.17 -29.92 14.20
CA GLY A 235 1.82 -29.94 15.49
C GLY A 235 0.89 -29.86 16.69
N GLY A 236 -0.45 -29.86 16.47
CA GLY A 236 -1.46 -29.86 17.54
C GLY A 236 -1.61 -28.48 18.21
N ILE A 237 -1.31 -27.43 17.48
CA ILE A 237 -1.46 -26.04 17.93
C ILE A 237 -2.94 -25.62 17.79
N ASP A 238 -3.48 -24.97 18.80
CA ASP A 238 -4.82 -24.44 18.79
C ASP A 238 -4.92 -23.18 17.92
N LEU A 239 -6.00 -23.06 17.17
CA LEU A 239 -6.33 -21.87 16.40
C LEU A 239 -7.45 -21.11 17.08
N THR A 240 -7.24 -19.88 17.44
CA THR A 240 -8.30 -19.01 17.94
C THR A 240 -8.69 -17.99 16.88
N ILE A 241 -10.00 -17.87 16.66
CA ILE A 241 -10.57 -16.94 15.69
C ILE A 241 -11.17 -15.76 16.43
N TYR A 242 -10.89 -14.57 15.97
CA TYR A 242 -11.45 -13.30 16.43
C TYR A 242 -12.18 -12.64 15.27
N ASP A 243 -13.45 -12.34 15.42
CA ASP A 243 -14.26 -11.69 14.41
C ASP A 243 -14.69 -10.29 14.84
N ARG A 244 -14.72 -9.37 13.89
CA ARG A 244 -15.32 -8.04 14.02
C ARG A 244 -16.23 -7.77 12.83
N VAL A 245 -17.46 -7.32 13.10
CA VAL A 245 -18.40 -6.86 12.06
C VAL A 245 -17.93 -5.50 11.54
N ILE A 246 -17.84 -5.37 10.21
CA ILE A 246 -17.53 -4.12 9.51
C ILE A 246 -18.71 -3.75 8.62
N GLY A 247 -19.20 -2.54 8.77
CA GLY A 247 -20.33 -2.07 7.99
C GLY A 247 -21.66 -2.45 8.61
N GLY A 248 -22.43 -1.46 8.97
CA GLY A 248 -23.82 -1.46 9.37
C GLY A 248 -24.40 -0.12 8.97
#